data_46a8ca82a22441d478056d744ea275e6
#
_entry.id   46a8ca82a22441d478056d744ea275e6
#
_cell.length_a   1.000
_cell.length_b   1.000
_cell.length_c   1.000
_cell.angle_alpha   90.00
_cell.angle_beta   90.00
_cell.angle_gamma   90.00
#
_symmetry.space_group_name_H-M   'P 1'
#
loop_
_entity.id
_entity.type
_entity.pdbx_description
1 polymer ?
#
loop_
_entity_poly.entity_id
_entity_poly.type
_entity_poly.pdbx_seq_one_letter_code
_entity_poly.pdbx_strand_id
1 'polypeptide(L)'
;MRARRPGWSRRDLLHAAPGLAASLALGCGPRTGPEFSAAVDLSGITGAIVGADDGNGHLLRSSPLAPLRGDGGLPEPREVREVAVLIAGAGIAGLAAGWKLHNSGMRDFEILELEKQAGGNARWGENAVSAYPWGAHYLPLPTPESTAVRELLDEMGMILDVGEDGAPIYDPRHLCHDPQERVFLDDRWQDGLSARAVMAPGEAAELAKFERQIAVYRDYRDARGRRAFTLPMALSSDAGELRELDGLSMRQFFDRAGWRSDRLRWYVDYCCRDDYGCTLDTTSAWAGWHYFCSRSEAVEYLTWPEGNGRIVRHFLERLGSHLRTGMLVYRIRPNARPPGSEAVAAGAEVDVLDVRTHTAVRFRARHVICALPRFTVPYVVEGYDRPGSEEFTYSPWMVANLTVRRPPQGAAWDNVLHHSRSLGYVVATHQSLRVAPGPSVLTYYLPLTDPDPAAARRRMLATSWDGWAATILADLAGAHPDIESLVTHVDVMLWGHAMIRPVPGFIHSDARRRAAEPFGPVRFAHSDLSGLSLFEEAQYHGVRAAEDLLRQLGHPFHSSLGPAERL
;
A
#
# COMPACT_ATOMS: atom_id res chain seq x y z
N MET A 1 -26.90 -24.67 17.52
CA MET A 1 -26.69 -25.27 16.21
C MET A 1 -27.47 -24.45 15.17
N ARG A 2 -26.87 -23.43 14.60
CA ARG A 2 -27.37 -22.75 13.40
C ARG A 2 -26.45 -23.13 12.26
N ALA A 3 -27.01 -23.75 11.23
CA ALA A 3 -26.29 -24.16 10.04
C ALA A 3 -25.67 -22.92 9.38
N ARG A 4 -24.36 -22.91 9.23
CA ARG A 4 -23.66 -21.96 8.38
C ARG A 4 -24.12 -22.19 6.94
N ARG A 5 -24.68 -21.18 6.29
CA ARG A 5 -24.79 -21.17 4.84
C ARG A 5 -23.36 -21.01 4.31
N PRO A 6 -22.89 -21.86 3.40
CA PRO A 6 -21.57 -21.70 2.80
C PRO A 6 -21.59 -20.42 1.95
N GLY A 7 -20.88 -19.39 2.37
CA GLY A 7 -20.48 -18.30 1.49
C GLY A 7 -19.50 -18.88 0.46
N TRP A 8 -19.71 -18.56 -0.80
CA TRP A 8 -18.84 -18.98 -1.90
C TRP A 8 -17.52 -18.20 -1.80
N SER A 9 -16.47 -18.90 -1.40
CA SER A 9 -15.10 -18.34 -1.45
C SER A 9 -14.59 -18.39 -2.89
N ARG A 10 -13.51 -17.64 -3.20
CA ARG A 10 -12.78 -17.80 -4.49
C ARG A 10 -12.49 -19.27 -4.82
N ARG A 11 -12.55 -20.15 -3.85
CA ARG A 11 -12.37 -21.60 -3.97
C ARG A 11 -13.68 -22.32 -4.32
N ASP A 12 -14.82 -21.86 -3.87
CA ASP A 12 -16.13 -22.54 -4.06
C ASP A 12 -16.73 -22.27 -5.44
N LEU A 13 -16.41 -21.13 -6.06
CA LEU A 13 -16.67 -20.86 -7.49
C LEU A 13 -15.99 -21.88 -8.43
N LEU A 14 -15.04 -22.65 -7.89
CA LEU A 14 -14.27 -23.64 -8.64
C LEU A 14 -15.01 -24.97 -8.89
N HIS A 15 -16.22 -25.20 -8.40
CA HIS A 15 -16.86 -26.53 -8.44
C HIS A 15 -18.25 -26.65 -9.08
N ALA A 16 -18.81 -25.60 -9.71
CA ALA A 16 -20.10 -25.72 -10.40
C ALA A 16 -19.94 -26.14 -11.87
N ALA A 17 -20.59 -27.20 -12.25
CA ALA A 17 -20.47 -27.99 -13.51
C ALA A 17 -21.44 -27.52 -14.62
N PRO A 18 -21.53 -28.23 -15.78
CA PRO A 18 -21.22 -27.68 -17.09
C PRO A 18 -22.45 -27.50 -18.00
N GLY A 19 -22.28 -26.79 -19.10
CA GLY A 19 -23.21 -26.89 -20.22
C GLY A 19 -23.10 -25.86 -21.34
N LEU A 20 -22.74 -26.39 -22.48
CA LEU A 20 -22.99 -26.00 -23.86
C LEU A 20 -22.12 -24.90 -24.51
N ALA A 21 -21.40 -25.42 -25.52
CA ALA A 21 -20.56 -24.69 -26.46
C ALA A 21 -21.34 -24.11 -27.64
N ALA A 22 -20.93 -22.95 -28.11
CA ALA A 22 -21.03 -22.56 -29.52
C ALA A 22 -19.84 -21.67 -29.88
N SER A 23 -19.07 -22.11 -30.85
CA SER A 23 -17.84 -21.49 -31.33
C SER A 23 -18.14 -20.36 -32.32
N LEU A 24 -17.46 -19.23 -32.16
CA LEU A 24 -17.09 -18.35 -33.28
C LEU A 24 -15.70 -17.76 -32.97
N ALA A 25 -14.74 -18.20 -33.77
CA ALA A 25 -13.37 -17.70 -33.74
C ALA A 25 -13.28 -16.34 -34.47
N LEU A 26 -12.92 -15.29 -33.75
CA LEU A 26 -12.36 -14.08 -34.33
C LEU A 26 -11.10 -13.73 -33.56
N GLY A 27 -9.99 -13.66 -34.28
CA GLY A 27 -8.65 -13.43 -33.72
C GLY A 27 -8.54 -12.04 -33.07
N CYS A 28 -8.03 -12.02 -31.84
CA CYS A 28 -7.61 -10.81 -31.14
C CYS A 28 -6.09 -10.80 -31.02
N GLY A 29 -5.43 -9.98 -31.85
CA GLY A 29 -4.08 -9.48 -31.57
C GLY A 29 -4.15 -8.40 -30.49
N PRO A 30 -3.01 -8.04 -29.83
CA PRO A 30 -2.99 -7.02 -28.81
C PRO A 30 -3.42 -5.68 -29.44
N ARG A 31 -4.61 -5.23 -29.11
CA ARG A 31 -5.03 -3.87 -29.43
C ARG A 31 -4.26 -2.93 -28.53
N THR A 32 -3.39 -2.12 -29.11
CA THR A 32 -2.97 -0.83 -28.53
C THR A 32 -4.27 -0.10 -28.18
N GLY A 33 -4.46 0.21 -26.89
CA GLY A 33 -5.69 0.79 -26.39
C GLY A 33 -6.10 2.03 -27.18
N PRO A 34 -7.39 2.27 -27.36
CA PRO A 34 -7.87 3.43 -28.06
C PRO A 34 -7.38 4.69 -27.34
N GLU A 35 -6.81 5.63 -28.06
CA GLU A 35 -6.86 7.04 -27.67
C GLU A 35 -8.35 7.36 -27.53
N PHE A 36 -8.82 7.60 -26.31
CA PHE A 36 -10.22 7.90 -26.01
C PHE A 36 -10.57 9.24 -26.68
N SER A 37 -11.15 9.17 -27.85
CA SER A 37 -11.54 10.30 -28.70
C SER A 37 -13.03 10.63 -28.65
N ALA A 38 -13.77 10.17 -27.65
CA ALA A 38 -15.10 10.69 -27.40
C ALA A 38 -14.96 11.94 -26.53
N ALA A 39 -15.52 13.05 -26.97
CA ALA A 39 -15.60 14.25 -26.14
C ALA A 39 -16.54 13.96 -24.97
N VAL A 40 -15.97 13.74 -23.80
CA VAL A 40 -16.69 13.56 -22.53
C VAL A 40 -17.23 14.94 -22.13
N ASP A 41 -18.54 15.03 -21.86
CA ASP A 41 -19.15 16.27 -21.37
C ASP A 41 -18.90 16.41 -19.86
N LEU A 42 -18.00 17.31 -19.49
CA LEU A 42 -17.70 17.66 -18.10
C LEU A 42 -18.61 18.78 -17.56
N SER A 43 -19.58 19.26 -18.35
CA SER A 43 -20.49 20.32 -17.92
C SER A 43 -21.31 19.87 -16.71
N GLY A 44 -21.26 20.64 -15.62
CA GLY A 44 -21.95 20.30 -14.37
C GLY A 44 -21.20 19.34 -13.44
N ILE A 45 -20.00 18.88 -13.80
CA ILE A 45 -19.11 18.12 -12.92
C ILE A 45 -18.07 19.09 -12.36
N THR A 46 -17.93 19.12 -11.03
CA THR A 46 -16.92 19.92 -10.33
C THR A 46 -15.80 19.04 -9.78
N GLY A 47 -14.70 19.63 -9.34
CA GLY A 47 -13.63 18.92 -8.68
C GLY A 47 -12.29 19.63 -8.77
N ALA A 48 -11.25 18.96 -8.27
CA ALA A 48 -9.89 19.49 -8.27
C ALA A 48 -8.85 18.37 -8.26
N ILE A 49 -7.60 18.71 -8.60
CA ILE A 49 -6.45 17.90 -8.18
C ILE A 49 -6.18 18.27 -6.73
N VAL A 50 -6.40 17.30 -5.84
CA VAL A 50 -6.07 17.37 -4.42
C VAL A 50 -4.89 16.47 -4.18
N GLY A 51 -3.93 16.84 -3.41
CA GLY A 51 -2.78 15.98 -3.44
C GLY A 51 -1.90 15.96 -2.22
N ALA A 52 -0.87 15.14 -2.34
CA ALA A 52 0.33 15.26 -1.54
C ALA A 52 0.97 16.64 -1.79
N ASP A 53 1.55 17.23 -0.74
CA ASP A 53 2.26 18.50 -0.87
C ASP A 53 3.62 18.27 -1.56
N ASP A 54 3.58 18.10 -2.88
CA ASP A 54 4.79 17.89 -3.68
C ASP A 54 5.64 19.16 -3.76
N GLY A 55 5.02 20.33 -3.68
CA GLY A 55 5.72 21.62 -3.63
C GLY A 55 6.65 21.69 -2.41
N ASN A 56 6.14 21.44 -1.21
CA ASN A 56 6.94 21.40 0.00
C ASN A 56 7.89 20.20 0.05
N GLY A 57 7.47 19.03 -0.43
CA GLY A 57 8.34 17.85 -0.56
C GLY A 57 9.55 18.11 -1.48
N HIS A 58 9.36 18.84 -2.57
CA HIS A 58 10.43 19.20 -3.50
C HIS A 58 11.44 20.22 -2.94
N LEU A 59 11.15 20.91 -1.82
CA LEU A 59 12.13 21.72 -1.12
C LEU A 59 13.36 20.90 -0.68
N LEU A 60 13.24 19.59 -0.53
CA LEU A 60 14.38 18.73 -0.28
C LEU A 60 15.44 18.77 -1.39
N ARG A 61 15.08 19.17 -2.60
CA ARG A 61 16.05 19.38 -3.71
C ARG A 61 16.98 20.58 -3.44
N SER A 62 16.54 21.51 -2.60
CA SER A 62 17.34 22.65 -2.13
C SER A 62 18.03 22.37 -0.78
N SER A 63 17.95 21.14 -0.26
CA SER A 63 18.67 20.71 0.93
C SER A 63 20.18 20.86 0.73
N PRO A 64 20.98 21.18 1.77
CA PRO A 64 22.43 21.17 1.71
C PRO A 64 23.03 19.83 1.22
N LEU A 65 22.27 18.75 1.33
CA LEU A 65 22.64 17.40 0.88
C LEU A 65 22.18 17.10 -0.56
N ALA A 66 21.38 17.99 -1.18
CA ALA A 66 20.92 17.75 -2.55
C ALA A 66 22.08 17.90 -3.55
N PRO A 67 22.17 17.01 -4.55
CA PRO A 67 23.22 17.10 -5.58
C PRO A 67 23.08 18.31 -6.50
N LEU A 68 21.90 18.95 -6.51
CA LEU A 68 21.60 20.15 -7.31
C LEU A 68 21.32 21.31 -6.34
N ARG A 69 22.30 22.20 -6.16
CA ARG A 69 22.14 23.42 -5.37
C ARG A 69 21.32 24.43 -6.16
N GLY A 70 20.09 24.73 -5.69
CA GLY A 70 19.40 25.96 -6.04
C GLY A 70 19.82 27.08 -5.08
N ASP A 71 19.83 28.33 -5.52
CA ASP A 71 20.30 29.51 -4.77
C ASP A 71 19.38 29.93 -3.59
N GLY A 72 18.38 29.14 -3.23
CA GLY A 72 17.47 29.38 -2.10
C GLY A 72 17.56 28.26 -1.08
N GLY A 73 18.61 28.27 -0.25
CA GLY A 73 18.81 27.26 0.82
C GLY A 73 17.65 27.28 1.83
N LEU A 74 17.34 26.11 2.40
CA LEU A 74 16.42 25.98 3.53
C LEU A 74 16.97 26.80 4.73
N PRO A 75 16.10 27.45 5.52
CA PRO A 75 16.53 28.35 6.57
C PRO A 75 17.28 27.60 7.68
N GLU A 76 18.31 28.25 8.24
CA GLU A 76 18.98 27.73 9.42
C GLU A 76 18.07 27.82 10.66
N PRO A 77 18.04 26.77 11.49
CA PRO A 77 17.23 26.73 12.70
C PRO A 77 17.60 27.80 13.71
N ARG A 78 16.60 28.49 14.24
CA ARG A 78 16.76 29.54 15.30
C ARG A 78 16.38 29.03 16.68
N GLU A 79 15.61 27.98 16.76
CA GLU A 79 15.16 27.34 18.01
C GLU A 79 15.76 25.95 18.10
N VAL A 80 16.10 25.52 19.32
CA VAL A 80 16.56 24.15 19.60
C VAL A 80 15.61 23.52 20.60
N ARG A 81 15.15 22.32 20.32
CA ARG A 81 14.32 21.46 21.20
C ARG A 81 15.04 20.17 21.47
N GLU A 82 14.86 19.61 22.65
CA GLU A 82 15.41 18.32 23.00
C GLU A 82 14.30 17.28 23.13
N VAL A 83 14.57 16.05 22.70
CA VAL A 83 13.64 14.92 22.74
C VAL A 83 14.43 13.62 22.83
N ALA A 84 13.91 12.64 23.56
CA ALA A 84 14.57 11.34 23.61
C ALA A 84 14.50 10.61 22.25
N VAL A 85 13.33 10.58 21.63
CA VAL A 85 13.12 9.92 20.34
C VAL A 85 12.37 10.83 19.37
N LEU A 86 12.92 11.02 18.19
CA LEU A 86 12.24 11.70 17.09
C LEU A 86 11.85 10.70 16.01
N ILE A 87 10.58 10.70 15.62
CA ILE A 87 10.06 9.90 14.51
C ILE A 87 9.82 10.83 13.33
N ALA A 88 10.53 10.63 12.23
CA ALA A 88 10.38 11.39 10.99
C ALA A 88 9.46 10.64 10.02
N GLY A 89 8.28 11.22 9.74
CA GLY A 89 7.21 10.65 8.94
C GLY A 89 6.11 9.99 9.77
N ALA A 90 4.84 10.35 9.53
CA ALA A 90 3.66 9.79 10.16
C ALA A 90 2.81 8.96 9.17
N GLY A 91 3.45 8.21 8.28
CA GLY A 91 2.86 7.06 7.59
C GLY A 91 2.65 5.91 8.57
N ILE A 92 2.12 4.78 8.10
CA ILE A 92 1.83 3.61 8.96
C ILE A 92 3.06 3.18 9.77
N ALA A 93 4.26 3.17 9.18
CA ALA A 93 5.48 2.77 9.88
C ALA A 93 5.83 3.71 11.06
N GLY A 94 5.74 5.03 10.85
CA GLY A 94 6.00 6.01 11.91
C GLY A 94 4.93 5.99 13.00
N LEU A 95 3.65 5.86 12.62
CA LEU A 95 2.56 5.73 13.58
C LEU A 95 2.65 4.44 14.38
N ALA A 96 2.99 3.31 13.76
CA ALA A 96 3.20 2.04 14.44
C ALA A 96 4.41 2.08 15.40
N ALA A 97 5.49 2.78 15.03
CA ALA A 97 6.61 2.99 15.94
C ALA A 97 6.18 3.81 17.17
N GLY A 98 5.46 4.93 16.94
CA GLY A 98 4.91 5.74 18.03
C GLY A 98 3.94 4.97 18.91
N TRP A 99 3.04 4.18 18.32
CA TRP A 99 2.11 3.30 19.04
C TRP A 99 2.87 2.31 19.94
N LYS A 100 3.91 1.68 19.43
CA LYS A 100 4.73 0.75 20.21
C LYS A 100 5.46 1.43 21.36
N LEU A 101 6.05 2.61 21.14
CA LEU A 101 6.69 3.39 22.21
C LEU A 101 5.65 3.79 23.26
N HIS A 102 4.49 4.29 22.83
CA HIS A 102 3.43 4.71 23.74
C HIS A 102 2.91 3.55 24.61
N ASN A 103 2.61 2.40 24.01
CA ASN A 103 2.10 1.22 24.71
C ASN A 103 3.15 0.61 25.65
N SER A 104 4.44 0.87 25.40
CA SER A 104 5.53 0.49 26.29
C SER A 104 5.77 1.48 27.45
N GLY A 105 4.97 2.55 27.57
CA GLY A 105 5.09 3.55 28.63
C GLY A 105 6.09 4.67 28.34
N MET A 106 6.77 4.67 27.20
CA MET A 106 7.64 5.77 26.80
C MET A 106 6.77 6.98 26.39
N ARG A 107 7.13 8.18 26.85
CA ARG A 107 6.37 9.42 26.57
C ARG A 107 7.22 10.53 25.96
N ASP A 108 8.55 10.47 26.11
CA ASP A 108 9.47 11.47 25.57
C ASP A 108 9.81 11.14 24.12
N PHE A 109 8.83 11.35 23.22
CA PHE A 109 9.01 11.26 21.77
C PHE A 109 8.10 12.23 21.02
N GLU A 110 8.52 12.63 19.82
CA GLU A 110 7.72 13.41 18.89
C GLU A 110 7.69 12.75 17.50
N ILE A 111 6.55 12.89 16.82
CA ILE A 111 6.32 12.41 15.45
C ILE A 111 6.14 13.63 14.56
N LEU A 112 6.91 13.73 13.49
CA LEU A 112 6.88 14.85 12.56
C LEU A 112 6.36 14.38 11.19
N GLU A 113 5.37 15.12 10.67
CA GLU A 113 4.72 14.85 9.38
C GLU A 113 4.71 16.11 8.52
N LEU A 114 5.12 15.98 7.26
CA LEU A 114 5.08 17.08 6.29
C LEU A 114 3.66 17.49 5.95
N GLU A 115 2.81 16.52 5.71
CA GLU A 115 1.45 16.74 5.26
C GLU A 115 0.56 17.31 6.37
N LYS A 116 -0.55 17.91 6.00
CA LYS A 116 -1.56 18.40 6.96
C LYS A 116 -2.25 17.27 7.71
N GLN A 117 -2.27 16.07 7.10
CA GLN A 117 -2.90 14.87 7.65
C GLN A 117 -1.89 13.71 7.64
N ALA A 118 -1.77 13.03 8.77
CA ALA A 118 -0.97 11.82 8.88
C ALA A 118 -1.63 10.62 8.18
N GLY A 119 -0.88 9.53 8.00
CA GLY A 119 -1.37 8.27 7.46
C GLY A 119 -0.65 7.80 6.20
N GLY A 120 0.14 8.67 5.53
CA GLY A 120 0.82 8.29 4.27
C GLY A 120 -0.18 7.78 3.23
N ASN A 121 0.04 6.59 2.67
CA ASN A 121 -0.87 5.98 1.69
C ASN A 121 -2.21 5.49 2.29
N ALA A 122 -2.36 5.49 3.61
CA ALA A 122 -3.61 5.18 4.32
C ALA A 122 -4.41 6.44 4.69
N ARG A 123 -4.10 7.61 4.10
CA ARG A 123 -4.89 8.83 4.27
C ARG A 123 -6.30 8.65 3.70
N TRP A 124 -7.22 9.42 4.22
CA TRP A 124 -8.62 9.43 3.79
C TRP A 124 -9.12 10.86 3.57
N GLY A 125 -10.21 10.98 2.85
CA GLY A 125 -11.01 12.18 2.75
C GLY A 125 -12.43 11.93 3.21
N GLU A 126 -13.20 12.99 3.31
CA GLU A 126 -14.63 12.93 3.62
C GLU A 126 -15.38 14.10 2.99
N ASN A 127 -16.62 13.86 2.63
CA ASN A 127 -17.54 14.89 2.17
C ASN A 127 -18.93 14.67 2.79
N ALA A 128 -19.92 15.44 2.37
CA ALA A 128 -21.29 15.33 2.90
C ALA A 128 -21.95 13.95 2.65
N VAL A 129 -21.41 13.13 1.75
CA VAL A 129 -21.95 11.82 1.38
C VAL A 129 -21.32 10.70 2.19
N SER A 130 -20.00 10.65 2.25
CA SER A 130 -19.22 9.58 2.90
C SER A 130 -17.79 10.00 3.17
N ALA A 131 -17.11 9.28 4.06
CA ALA A 131 -15.67 9.17 4.05
C ALA A 131 -15.25 8.26 2.88
N TYR A 132 -13.98 8.37 2.43
CA TYR A 132 -13.40 7.60 1.33
C TYR A 132 -11.88 7.53 1.44
N PRO A 133 -11.22 6.47 0.91
CA PRO A 133 -9.77 6.34 0.94
C PRO A 133 -9.09 7.22 -0.13
N TRP A 134 -7.85 7.64 0.15
CA TRP A 134 -6.96 8.21 -0.86
C TRP A 134 -5.90 7.23 -1.37
N GLY A 135 -5.89 6.01 -0.86
CA GLY A 135 -4.97 4.94 -1.24
C GLY A 135 -5.43 3.61 -0.66
N ALA A 136 -4.73 3.09 0.35
CA ALA A 136 -5.03 1.79 0.95
C ALA A 136 -6.47 1.74 1.50
N HIS A 137 -7.28 0.79 1.02
CA HIS A 137 -8.71 0.76 1.25
C HIS A 137 -9.23 -0.52 1.92
N TYR A 138 -8.36 -1.50 2.14
CA TYR A 138 -8.70 -2.74 2.85
C TYR A 138 -7.50 -3.32 3.58
N LEU A 139 -7.76 -4.26 4.48
CA LEU A 139 -6.76 -5.09 5.13
C LEU A 139 -7.21 -6.55 5.04
N PRO A 140 -6.43 -7.45 4.42
CA PRO A 140 -6.70 -8.88 4.49
C PRO A 140 -6.69 -9.35 5.94
N LEU A 141 -7.47 -10.39 6.27
CA LEU A 141 -7.41 -10.96 7.61
C LEU A 141 -5.98 -11.42 7.94
N PRO A 142 -5.39 -10.94 9.03
CA PRO A 142 -3.99 -11.20 9.34
C PRO A 142 -3.74 -12.67 9.68
N THR A 143 -2.68 -13.22 9.10
CA THR A 143 -2.20 -14.57 9.39
C THR A 143 -1.63 -14.70 10.81
N PRO A 144 -1.38 -15.92 11.31
CA PRO A 144 -0.75 -16.11 12.63
C PRO A 144 0.58 -15.39 12.81
N GLU A 145 1.32 -15.19 11.73
CA GLU A 145 2.62 -14.51 11.73
C GLU A 145 2.48 -12.98 11.88
N SER A 146 1.33 -12.40 11.50
CA SER A 146 1.06 -10.95 11.60
C SER A 146 0.65 -10.54 13.02
N THR A 147 1.45 -10.89 14.02
CA THR A 147 1.11 -10.73 15.45
C THR A 147 0.85 -9.28 15.83
N ALA A 148 1.66 -8.33 15.33
CA ALA A 148 1.47 -6.90 15.61
C ALA A 148 0.15 -6.36 15.02
N VAL A 149 -0.27 -6.87 13.85
CA VAL A 149 -1.56 -6.50 13.25
C VAL A 149 -2.71 -7.03 14.09
N ARG A 150 -2.63 -8.28 14.55
CA ARG A 150 -3.64 -8.89 15.41
C ARG A 150 -3.78 -8.14 16.73
N GLU A 151 -2.65 -7.78 17.38
CA GLU A 151 -2.62 -6.97 18.60
C GLU A 151 -3.32 -5.63 18.40
N LEU A 152 -3.05 -4.96 17.27
CA LEU A 152 -3.69 -3.68 16.94
C LEU A 152 -5.20 -3.83 16.72
N LEU A 153 -5.65 -4.86 15.98
CA LEU A 153 -7.07 -5.10 15.71
C LEU A 153 -7.83 -5.51 16.98
N ASP A 154 -7.18 -6.24 17.90
CA ASP A 154 -7.73 -6.56 19.22
C ASP A 154 -7.89 -5.28 20.06
N GLU A 155 -6.86 -4.43 20.11
CA GLU A 155 -6.91 -3.12 20.77
C GLU A 155 -8.02 -2.20 20.18
N MET A 156 -8.31 -2.33 18.88
CA MET A 156 -9.40 -1.63 18.22
C MET A 156 -10.79 -2.25 18.49
N GLY A 157 -10.85 -3.37 19.23
CA GLY A 157 -12.10 -4.08 19.52
C GLY A 157 -12.72 -4.76 18.30
N MET A 158 -11.90 -5.11 17.31
CA MET A 158 -12.36 -5.77 16.08
C MET A 158 -12.30 -7.30 16.17
N ILE A 159 -11.62 -7.84 17.17
CA ILE A 159 -11.60 -9.27 17.50
C ILE A 159 -12.58 -9.48 18.66
N LEU A 160 -13.62 -10.28 18.45
CA LEU A 160 -14.66 -10.54 19.45
C LEU A 160 -14.33 -11.73 20.35
N ASP A 161 -13.63 -12.73 19.79
CA ASP A 161 -13.29 -13.97 20.47
C ASP A 161 -12.19 -14.72 19.71
N VAL A 162 -11.74 -15.83 20.27
CA VAL A 162 -10.79 -16.76 19.63
C VAL A 162 -11.48 -18.10 19.49
N GLY A 163 -11.51 -18.64 18.27
CA GLY A 163 -12.11 -19.94 17.97
C GLY A 163 -11.35 -21.12 18.61
N GLU A 164 -11.95 -22.29 18.58
CA GLU A 164 -11.34 -23.54 19.10
C GLU A 164 -10.03 -23.90 18.39
N ASP A 165 -9.86 -23.42 17.15
CA ASP A 165 -8.65 -23.58 16.33
C ASP A 165 -7.59 -22.50 16.58
N GLY A 166 -7.83 -21.59 17.53
CA GLY A 166 -6.96 -20.46 17.84
C GLY A 166 -7.04 -19.31 16.84
N ALA A 167 -7.97 -19.36 15.85
CA ALA A 167 -8.17 -18.27 14.91
C ALA A 167 -9.03 -17.14 15.52
N PRO A 168 -8.72 -15.86 15.27
CA PRO A 168 -9.55 -14.75 15.70
C PRO A 168 -10.94 -14.79 15.07
N ILE A 169 -11.97 -14.48 15.86
CA ILE A 169 -13.35 -14.24 15.39
C ILE A 169 -13.54 -12.74 15.30
N TYR A 170 -13.61 -12.24 14.06
CA TYR A 170 -13.75 -10.81 13.80
C TYR A 170 -15.20 -10.35 13.87
N ASP A 171 -15.41 -9.09 14.27
CA ASP A 171 -16.71 -8.45 14.24
C ASP A 171 -17.21 -8.32 12.78
N PRO A 172 -18.38 -8.94 12.44
CA PRO A 172 -18.89 -8.91 11.07
C PRO A 172 -19.13 -7.50 10.52
N ARG A 173 -19.26 -6.48 11.37
CA ARG A 173 -19.45 -5.09 10.96
C ARG A 173 -18.23 -4.50 10.27
N HIS A 174 -17.06 -5.10 10.45
CA HIS A 174 -15.80 -4.68 9.84
C HIS A 174 -15.40 -5.56 8.65
N LEU A 175 -16.05 -6.70 8.46
CA LEU A 175 -15.81 -7.56 7.31
C LEU A 175 -16.53 -7.02 6.07
N CYS A 176 -15.87 -7.14 4.92
CA CYS A 176 -16.48 -6.76 3.65
C CYS A 176 -17.74 -7.61 3.39
N HIS A 177 -18.89 -6.94 3.20
CA HIS A 177 -20.16 -7.61 2.92
C HIS A 177 -20.24 -8.06 1.46
N ASP A 178 -21.08 -9.07 1.20
CA ASP A 178 -21.42 -9.48 -0.17
C ASP A 178 -22.32 -8.44 -0.87
N PRO A 179 -22.20 -8.26 -2.20
CA PRO A 179 -21.17 -8.83 -3.09
C PRO A 179 -19.82 -8.14 -2.94
N GLN A 180 -18.73 -8.91 -2.77
CA GLN A 180 -17.41 -8.35 -2.51
C GLN A 180 -16.75 -7.83 -3.78
N GLU A 181 -16.74 -8.61 -4.84
CA GLU A 181 -16.02 -8.27 -6.08
C GLU A 181 -16.73 -8.77 -7.34
N ARG A 182 -16.59 -8.02 -8.42
CA ARG A 182 -17.05 -8.41 -9.75
C ARG A 182 -16.14 -7.87 -10.84
N VAL A 183 -16.13 -8.51 -12.00
CA VAL A 183 -15.37 -8.07 -13.17
C VAL A 183 -16.27 -7.85 -14.37
N PHE A 184 -16.08 -6.73 -15.08
CA PHE A 184 -16.73 -6.45 -16.36
C PHE A 184 -15.90 -7.06 -17.49
N LEU A 185 -16.44 -8.09 -18.12
CA LEU A 185 -15.79 -8.89 -19.12
C LEU A 185 -16.79 -9.27 -20.22
N ASP A 186 -16.41 -9.11 -21.49
CA ASP A 186 -17.26 -9.43 -22.66
C ASP A 186 -18.66 -8.79 -22.53
N ASP A 187 -18.70 -7.48 -22.23
CA ASP A 187 -19.89 -6.65 -22.06
C ASP A 187 -20.86 -7.13 -20.95
N ARG A 188 -20.36 -7.87 -19.99
CA ARG A 188 -21.15 -8.39 -18.86
C ARG A 188 -20.37 -8.36 -17.55
N TRP A 189 -21.10 -8.13 -16.45
CA TRP A 189 -20.57 -8.30 -15.13
C TRP A 189 -20.56 -9.80 -14.75
N GLN A 190 -19.42 -10.26 -14.24
CA GLN A 190 -19.19 -11.60 -13.72
C GLN A 190 -18.82 -11.52 -12.24
N ASP A 191 -19.31 -12.44 -11.43
CA ASP A 191 -18.94 -12.52 -10.02
C ASP A 191 -17.49 -13.01 -9.88
N GLY A 192 -16.74 -12.36 -9.01
CA GLY A 192 -15.33 -12.65 -8.76
C GLY A 192 -14.39 -12.26 -9.91
N LEU A 193 -13.10 -12.19 -9.62
CA LEU A 193 -12.08 -11.68 -10.55
C LEU A 193 -11.62 -12.73 -11.57
N SER A 194 -11.62 -14.02 -11.20
CA SER A 194 -11.13 -15.09 -12.10
C SER A 194 -12.03 -15.33 -13.29
N ALA A 195 -13.30 -14.87 -13.25
CA ALA A 195 -14.31 -15.11 -14.29
C ALA A 195 -14.38 -16.57 -14.76
N ARG A 196 -14.19 -17.52 -13.86
CA ARG A 196 -14.06 -18.96 -14.15
C ARG A 196 -15.27 -19.52 -14.90
N ALA A 197 -16.45 -19.00 -14.62
CA ALA A 197 -17.70 -19.47 -15.23
C ALA A 197 -17.72 -19.33 -16.77
N VAL A 198 -16.88 -18.45 -17.31
CA VAL A 198 -16.80 -18.16 -18.76
C VAL A 198 -15.46 -18.56 -19.38
N MET A 199 -14.63 -19.31 -18.68
CA MET A 199 -13.34 -19.83 -19.19
C MET A 199 -13.54 -21.00 -20.16
N ALA A 200 -12.73 -21.03 -21.22
CA ALA A 200 -12.60 -22.21 -22.07
C ALA A 200 -11.95 -23.38 -21.28
N PRO A 201 -12.22 -24.64 -21.65
CA PRO A 201 -11.68 -25.81 -20.93
C PRO A 201 -10.15 -25.80 -20.77
N GLY A 202 -9.39 -25.32 -21.77
CA GLY A 202 -7.94 -25.19 -21.71
C GLY A 202 -7.48 -24.15 -20.71
N GLU A 203 -8.16 -23.02 -20.64
CA GLU A 203 -7.89 -21.94 -19.67
C GLU A 203 -8.18 -22.38 -18.24
N ALA A 204 -9.33 -23.06 -18.03
CA ALA A 204 -9.69 -23.62 -16.73
C ALA A 204 -8.67 -24.69 -16.26
N ALA A 205 -8.10 -25.47 -17.17
CA ALA A 205 -7.05 -26.44 -16.85
C ALA A 205 -5.74 -25.77 -16.45
N GLU A 206 -5.37 -24.65 -17.06
CA GLU A 206 -4.19 -23.86 -16.63
C GLU A 206 -4.42 -23.18 -15.29
N LEU A 207 -5.60 -22.59 -15.06
CA LEU A 207 -5.96 -22.04 -13.75
C LEU A 207 -5.87 -23.11 -12.66
N ALA A 208 -6.36 -24.32 -12.91
CA ALA A 208 -6.23 -25.43 -11.96
C ALA A 208 -4.78 -25.84 -11.69
N LYS A 209 -3.86 -25.70 -12.66
CA LYS A 209 -2.41 -25.91 -12.44
C LYS A 209 -1.82 -24.78 -11.55
N PHE A 210 -2.22 -23.55 -11.81
CA PHE A 210 -1.80 -22.40 -11.01
C PHE A 210 -2.26 -22.54 -9.54
N GLU A 211 -3.51 -22.94 -9.32
CA GLU A 211 -4.06 -23.18 -7.98
C GLU A 211 -3.33 -24.32 -7.25
N ARG A 212 -2.98 -25.40 -7.94
CA ARG A 212 -2.15 -26.44 -7.36
C ARG A 212 -0.78 -25.93 -6.95
N GLN A 213 -0.18 -25.04 -7.73
CA GLN A 213 1.11 -24.43 -7.37
C GLN A 213 0.99 -23.54 -6.13
N ILE A 214 -0.13 -22.81 -5.99
CA ILE A 214 -0.44 -22.05 -4.75
C ILE A 214 -0.47 -23.01 -3.55
N ALA A 215 -1.19 -24.13 -3.66
CA ALA A 215 -1.27 -25.12 -2.59
C ALA A 215 0.12 -25.67 -2.21
N VAL A 216 0.96 -26.00 -3.20
CA VAL A 216 2.34 -26.47 -2.96
C VAL A 216 3.14 -25.43 -2.16
N TYR A 217 3.07 -24.15 -2.52
CA TYR A 217 3.81 -23.11 -1.79
C TYR A 217 3.20 -22.79 -0.41
N ARG A 218 1.89 -22.92 -0.23
CA ARG A 218 1.24 -22.75 1.08
C ARG A 218 1.60 -23.86 2.06
N ASP A 219 1.71 -25.09 1.55
CA ASP A 219 2.09 -26.26 2.35
C ASP A 219 3.61 -26.36 2.60
N TYR A 220 4.40 -25.61 1.82
CA TYR A 220 5.86 -25.63 1.96
C TYR A 220 6.30 -25.21 3.36
N ARG A 221 7.27 -25.96 3.88
CA ARG A 221 8.03 -25.62 5.10
C ARG A 221 9.50 -25.92 4.86
N ASP A 222 10.36 -24.96 5.20
CA ASP A 222 11.81 -25.18 5.18
C ASP A 222 12.28 -26.01 6.39
N ALA A 223 13.59 -26.28 6.45
CA ALA A 223 14.20 -27.03 7.54
C ALA A 223 14.02 -26.40 8.93
N ARG A 224 13.68 -25.10 9.00
CA ARG A 224 13.37 -24.37 10.23
C ARG A 224 11.86 -24.30 10.50
N GLY A 225 11.03 -24.92 9.68
CA GLY A 225 9.57 -24.90 9.76
C GLY A 225 8.93 -23.62 9.22
N ARG A 226 9.68 -22.70 8.57
CA ARG A 226 9.15 -21.45 8.04
C ARG A 226 8.36 -21.73 6.76
N ARG A 227 7.26 -21.00 6.58
CA ARG A 227 6.46 -21.01 5.35
C ARG A 227 7.24 -20.39 4.19
N ALA A 228 6.87 -20.77 2.95
CA ALA A 228 7.47 -20.18 1.77
C ALA A 228 7.30 -18.65 1.75
N PHE A 229 6.09 -18.20 2.02
CA PHE A 229 5.70 -16.79 1.98
C PHE A 229 4.83 -16.44 3.18
N THR A 230 5.13 -15.32 3.84
CA THR A 230 4.41 -14.81 5.02
C THR A 230 4.27 -13.30 4.97
N LEU A 231 3.34 -12.78 5.77
CA LEU A 231 3.26 -11.39 6.20
C LEU A 231 3.48 -11.34 7.72
N PRO A 232 4.51 -10.65 8.21
CA PRO A 232 5.53 -9.91 7.44
C PRO A 232 6.50 -10.83 6.67
N MET A 233 7.01 -10.31 5.56
CA MET A 233 7.97 -10.99 4.68
C MET A 233 9.22 -11.51 5.39
N ALA A 234 9.66 -10.82 6.43
CA ALA A 234 10.84 -11.18 7.23
C ALA A 234 10.76 -12.59 7.83
N LEU A 235 9.55 -13.14 8.00
CA LEU A 235 9.31 -14.48 8.51
C LEU A 235 9.20 -15.55 7.40
N SER A 236 9.27 -15.16 6.13
CA SER A 236 9.30 -16.09 4.99
C SER A 236 10.58 -16.93 4.98
N SER A 237 10.51 -18.09 4.34
CA SER A 237 11.67 -18.91 4.10
C SER A 237 12.68 -18.23 3.17
N ASP A 238 13.96 -18.34 3.49
CA ASP A 238 15.08 -17.88 2.68
C ASP A 238 15.77 -19.01 1.90
N ALA A 239 15.08 -20.15 1.70
CA ALA A 239 15.59 -21.28 0.96
C ALA A 239 15.98 -20.89 -0.49
N GLY A 240 17.06 -21.50 -0.99
CA GLY A 240 17.66 -21.14 -2.28
C GLY A 240 16.67 -21.18 -3.43
N GLU A 241 15.87 -22.24 -3.52
CA GLU A 241 14.86 -22.44 -4.56
C GLU A 241 13.75 -21.38 -4.57
N LEU A 242 13.41 -20.81 -3.40
CA LEU A 242 12.47 -19.71 -3.31
C LEU A 242 13.13 -18.38 -3.68
N ARG A 243 14.39 -18.18 -3.29
CA ARG A 243 15.15 -16.98 -3.66
C ARG A 243 15.39 -16.87 -5.15
N GLU A 244 15.58 -18.00 -5.85
CA GLU A 244 15.74 -18.04 -7.31
C GLU A 244 14.51 -17.49 -8.05
N LEU A 245 13.32 -17.55 -7.46
CA LEU A 245 12.11 -16.95 -8.02
C LEU A 245 12.25 -15.43 -8.19
N ASP A 246 13.01 -14.77 -7.33
CA ASP A 246 13.23 -13.33 -7.42
C ASP A 246 14.04 -12.92 -8.67
N GLY A 247 14.84 -13.82 -9.21
CA GLY A 247 15.59 -13.58 -10.46
C GLY A 247 14.74 -13.58 -11.73
N LEU A 248 13.43 -13.89 -11.64
CA LEU A 248 12.50 -13.97 -12.75
C LEU A 248 11.36 -12.99 -12.59
N SER A 249 10.80 -12.51 -13.73
CA SER A 249 9.47 -11.93 -13.70
C SER A 249 8.39 -13.02 -13.65
N MET A 250 7.16 -12.64 -13.21
CA MET A 250 6.02 -13.56 -13.28
C MET A 250 5.75 -14.04 -14.71
N ARG A 251 5.95 -13.19 -15.72
CA ARG A 251 5.87 -13.56 -17.14
C ARG A 251 6.86 -14.67 -17.47
N GLN A 252 8.12 -14.50 -17.10
CA GLN A 252 9.16 -15.49 -17.35
C GLN A 252 8.88 -16.80 -16.63
N PHE A 253 8.33 -16.74 -15.41
CA PHE A 253 7.88 -17.95 -14.70
C PHE A 253 6.77 -18.65 -15.47
N PHE A 254 5.74 -17.95 -15.93
CA PHE A 254 4.64 -18.50 -16.72
C PHE A 254 5.13 -19.14 -18.02
N ASP A 255 6.05 -18.47 -18.72
CA ASP A 255 6.62 -18.98 -19.97
C ASP A 255 7.41 -20.28 -19.76
N ARG A 256 8.17 -20.39 -18.67
CA ARG A 256 8.87 -21.62 -18.26
C ARG A 256 7.90 -22.73 -17.87
N ALA A 257 6.81 -22.40 -17.17
CA ALA A 257 5.76 -23.35 -16.79
C ALA A 257 4.87 -23.79 -17.98
N GLY A 258 5.01 -23.16 -19.14
CA GLY A 258 4.19 -23.42 -20.32
C GLY A 258 2.76 -22.91 -20.21
N TRP A 259 2.47 -21.96 -19.31
CA TRP A 259 1.15 -21.38 -19.12
C TRP A 259 0.92 -20.24 -20.14
N ARG A 260 -0.12 -20.38 -20.95
CA ARG A 260 -0.40 -19.50 -22.10
C ARG A 260 -1.77 -18.83 -22.05
N SER A 261 -2.66 -19.22 -21.14
CA SER A 261 -4.00 -18.66 -21.00
C SER A 261 -3.95 -17.15 -20.81
N ASP A 262 -4.57 -16.39 -21.72
CA ASP A 262 -4.63 -14.94 -21.64
C ASP A 262 -5.44 -14.48 -20.43
N ARG A 263 -6.49 -15.23 -20.05
CA ARG A 263 -7.29 -14.92 -18.85
C ARG A 263 -6.49 -15.13 -17.57
N LEU A 264 -5.74 -16.22 -17.45
CA LEU A 264 -4.89 -16.44 -16.29
C LEU A 264 -3.79 -15.38 -16.20
N ARG A 265 -3.18 -15.03 -17.34
CA ARG A 265 -2.17 -13.95 -17.41
C ARG A 265 -2.74 -12.61 -17.02
N TRP A 266 -3.93 -12.27 -17.51
CA TRP A 266 -4.62 -11.05 -17.11
C TRP A 266 -4.93 -11.04 -15.62
N TYR A 267 -5.46 -12.14 -15.07
CA TYR A 267 -5.78 -12.24 -13.65
C TYR A 267 -4.56 -11.98 -12.75
N VAL A 268 -3.42 -12.61 -13.08
CA VAL A 268 -2.19 -12.43 -12.31
C VAL A 268 -1.57 -11.06 -12.56
N ASP A 269 -1.70 -10.51 -13.79
CA ASP A 269 -1.28 -9.12 -14.08
C ASP A 269 -2.09 -8.11 -13.26
N TYR A 270 -3.41 -8.31 -13.18
CA TYR A 270 -4.27 -7.50 -12.31
C TYR A 270 -3.79 -7.52 -10.85
N CYS A 271 -3.54 -8.71 -10.29
CA CYS A 271 -3.05 -8.86 -8.93
C CYS A 271 -1.67 -8.18 -8.70
N CYS A 272 -0.78 -8.24 -9.70
CA CYS A 272 0.52 -7.56 -9.65
C CYS A 272 0.36 -6.02 -9.70
N ARG A 273 -0.61 -5.52 -10.48
CA ARG A 273 -0.89 -4.08 -10.54
C ARG A 273 -1.53 -3.58 -9.26
N ASP A 274 -2.42 -4.35 -8.66
CA ASP A 274 -3.12 -4.02 -7.42
C ASP A 274 -2.16 -3.92 -6.24
N ASP A 275 -1.38 -4.95 -5.95
CA ASP A 275 -0.51 -4.97 -4.76
C ASP A 275 0.81 -4.20 -4.93
N TYR A 276 1.30 -4.03 -6.18
CA TYR A 276 2.67 -3.55 -6.41
C TYR A 276 2.77 -2.40 -7.43
N GLY A 277 1.70 -2.05 -8.12
CA GLY A 277 1.78 -1.10 -9.22
C GLY A 277 2.69 -1.56 -10.35
N CYS A 278 2.91 -2.85 -10.50
CA CYS A 278 3.74 -3.50 -11.49
C CYS A 278 2.91 -4.43 -12.38
N THR A 279 3.35 -4.68 -13.61
CA THR A 279 2.72 -5.66 -14.49
C THR A 279 3.28 -7.06 -14.26
N LEU A 280 2.63 -8.07 -14.85
CA LEU A 280 3.14 -9.44 -14.93
C LEU A 280 4.60 -9.50 -15.46
N ASP A 281 4.96 -8.59 -16.37
CA ASP A 281 6.29 -8.52 -16.99
C ASP A 281 7.36 -7.94 -16.06
N THR A 282 6.97 -7.09 -15.13
CA THR A 282 7.90 -6.32 -14.28
C THR A 282 7.89 -6.74 -12.81
N THR A 283 6.91 -7.53 -12.37
CA THR A 283 6.87 -8.07 -11.00
C THR A 283 7.78 -9.28 -10.87
N SER A 284 8.63 -9.32 -9.85
CA SER A 284 9.39 -10.51 -9.46
C SER A 284 8.44 -11.71 -9.26
N ALA A 285 8.83 -12.89 -9.74
CA ALA A 285 8.04 -14.10 -9.51
C ALA A 285 7.93 -14.43 -8.02
N TRP A 286 8.93 -14.09 -7.22
CA TRP A 286 8.84 -14.21 -5.77
C TRP A 286 7.70 -13.36 -5.21
N ALA A 287 7.62 -12.08 -5.59
CA ALA A 287 6.57 -11.18 -5.13
C ALA A 287 5.19 -11.60 -5.65
N GLY A 288 5.11 -12.03 -6.91
CA GLY A 288 3.85 -12.54 -7.46
C GLY A 288 3.32 -13.75 -6.71
N TRP A 289 4.17 -14.71 -6.35
CA TRP A 289 3.77 -15.85 -5.52
C TRP A 289 3.47 -15.44 -4.07
N HIS A 290 4.20 -14.48 -3.54
CA HIS A 290 3.92 -13.92 -2.22
C HIS A 290 2.49 -13.39 -2.13
N TYR A 291 1.98 -12.69 -3.15
CA TYR A 291 0.59 -12.23 -3.21
C TYR A 291 -0.41 -13.36 -2.94
N PHE A 292 -0.25 -14.49 -3.63
CA PHE A 292 -1.21 -15.61 -3.57
C PHE A 292 -1.03 -16.53 -2.35
N CYS A 293 0.15 -16.54 -1.74
CA CYS A 293 0.51 -17.57 -0.76
C CYS A 293 0.72 -17.04 0.66
N SER A 294 0.97 -15.74 0.85
CA SER A 294 1.25 -15.17 2.18
C SER A 294 -0.01 -14.89 3.01
N ARG A 295 -1.16 -14.72 2.35
CA ARG A 295 -2.46 -14.38 2.98
C ARG A 295 -3.19 -15.62 3.47
N SER A 296 -4.21 -15.42 4.32
CA SER A 296 -5.10 -16.50 4.79
C SER A 296 -5.84 -17.15 3.61
N GLU A 297 -6.28 -18.40 3.80
CA GLU A 297 -7.11 -19.08 2.79
C GLU A 297 -8.52 -18.49 2.69
N ALA A 298 -9.05 -18.01 3.80
CA ALA A 298 -10.29 -17.28 3.80
C ALA A 298 -10.08 -15.92 3.11
N VAL A 299 -10.76 -15.73 1.98
CA VAL A 299 -10.74 -14.46 1.26
C VAL A 299 -11.76 -13.54 1.91
N GLU A 300 -11.38 -13.00 3.07
CA GLU A 300 -12.17 -12.02 3.79
C GLU A 300 -11.28 -10.79 4.01
N TYR A 301 -11.88 -9.62 3.89
CA TYR A 301 -11.21 -8.34 4.05
C TYR A 301 -11.89 -7.54 5.15
N LEU A 302 -11.09 -6.85 5.96
CA LEU A 302 -11.54 -5.73 6.76
C LEU A 302 -11.57 -4.49 5.87
N THR A 303 -12.69 -3.80 5.83
CA THR A 303 -12.83 -2.55 5.07
C THR A 303 -13.81 -1.59 5.73
N TRP A 304 -13.62 -0.31 5.45
CA TRP A 304 -14.40 0.80 6.00
C TRP A 304 -14.59 1.86 4.92
N PRO A 305 -15.56 2.77 5.06
CA PRO A 305 -15.72 3.87 4.10
C PRO A 305 -14.43 4.65 3.88
N GLU A 306 -13.68 4.99 4.93
CA GLU A 306 -12.40 5.67 4.88
C GLU A 306 -11.20 4.75 4.53
N GLY A 307 -11.44 3.49 4.23
CA GLY A 307 -10.38 2.50 4.04
C GLY A 307 -9.48 2.37 5.27
N ASN A 308 -8.18 2.16 5.08
CA ASN A 308 -7.22 2.04 6.18
C ASN A 308 -7.03 3.34 6.98
N GLY A 309 -7.68 4.44 6.57
CA GLY A 309 -7.85 5.65 7.38
C GLY A 309 -8.49 5.36 8.74
N ARG A 310 -9.33 4.31 8.85
CA ARG A 310 -9.89 3.82 10.12
C ARG A 310 -8.80 3.48 11.13
N ILE A 311 -7.77 2.79 10.69
CA ILE A 311 -6.63 2.41 11.54
C ILE A 311 -5.79 3.65 11.89
N VAL A 312 -5.59 4.56 10.93
CA VAL A 312 -4.89 5.82 11.19
C VAL A 312 -5.61 6.64 12.24
N ARG A 313 -6.94 6.76 12.20
CA ARG A 313 -7.73 7.45 13.24
C ARG A 313 -7.46 6.86 14.62
N HIS A 314 -7.43 5.54 14.76
CA HIS A 314 -7.11 4.87 16.01
C HIS A 314 -5.70 5.24 16.54
N PHE A 315 -4.69 5.25 15.68
CA PHE A 315 -3.36 5.74 16.08
C PHE A 315 -3.40 7.19 16.54
N LEU A 316 -4.12 8.07 15.84
CA LEU A 316 -4.20 9.50 16.17
C LEU A 316 -4.90 9.77 17.49
N GLU A 317 -5.90 8.99 17.87
CA GLU A 317 -6.56 9.09 19.18
C GLU A 317 -5.58 8.88 20.33
N ARG A 318 -4.55 8.05 20.14
CA ARG A 318 -3.52 7.76 21.15
C ARG A 318 -2.30 8.67 21.05
N LEU A 319 -1.93 9.06 19.85
CA LEU A 319 -0.65 9.69 19.54
C LEU A 319 -0.78 11.19 19.24
N GLY A 320 -2.00 11.74 19.21
CA GLY A 320 -2.21 13.12 18.76
C GLY A 320 -1.40 14.18 19.51
N SER A 321 -1.12 13.96 20.81
CA SER A 321 -0.28 14.86 21.61
C SER A 321 1.21 14.82 21.23
N HIS A 322 1.65 13.75 20.56
CA HIS A 322 3.04 13.57 20.11
C HIS A 322 3.23 13.95 18.64
N LEU A 323 2.14 14.17 17.89
CA LEU A 323 2.18 14.44 16.45
C LEU A 323 2.22 15.93 16.14
N ARG A 324 3.14 16.29 15.24
CA ARG A 324 3.17 17.62 14.61
C ARG A 324 3.10 17.48 13.10
N THR A 325 2.11 18.09 12.48
CA THR A 325 1.92 18.15 11.02
C THR A 325 2.46 19.46 10.44
N GLY A 326 2.70 19.51 9.13
CA GLY A 326 3.31 20.65 8.45
C GLY A 326 4.81 20.80 8.75
N MET A 327 5.48 19.70 9.12
CA MET A 327 6.87 19.67 9.58
C MET A 327 7.75 18.90 8.59
N LEU A 328 8.44 19.61 7.71
CA LEU A 328 9.39 19.03 6.76
C LEU A 328 10.72 18.74 7.45
N VAL A 329 11.04 17.47 7.69
CA VAL A 329 12.40 17.06 8.09
C VAL A 329 13.31 17.17 6.88
N TYR A 330 14.28 18.07 6.90
CA TYR A 330 15.15 18.31 5.75
C TYR A 330 16.62 17.97 5.99
N ARG A 331 17.04 17.74 7.24
CA ARG A 331 18.41 17.29 7.55
C ARG A 331 18.44 16.51 8.85
N ILE A 332 19.04 15.34 8.83
CA ILE A 332 19.34 14.51 10.00
C ILE A 332 20.87 14.36 10.03
N ARG A 333 21.53 14.86 11.07
CA ARG A 333 22.97 14.74 11.31
C ARG A 333 23.22 13.75 12.43
N PRO A 334 23.55 12.48 12.13
CA PRO A 334 23.90 11.50 13.14
C PRO A 334 25.22 11.89 13.83
N ASN A 335 25.30 11.70 15.14
CA ASN A 335 26.52 11.93 15.94
C ASN A 335 27.10 13.34 15.77
N ALA A 336 26.26 14.36 15.65
CA ALA A 336 26.69 15.75 15.54
C ALA A 336 27.51 16.15 16.78
N ARG A 337 28.65 16.82 16.56
CA ARG A 337 29.47 17.34 17.66
C ARG A 337 28.88 18.65 18.17
N PRO A 338 28.70 18.83 19.49
CA PRO A 338 28.35 20.12 20.02
C PRO A 338 29.42 21.16 19.71
N PRO A 339 29.08 22.42 19.45
CA PRO A 339 30.05 23.47 19.25
C PRO A 339 31.04 23.57 20.43
N GLY A 340 32.35 23.51 20.12
CA GLY A 340 33.42 23.62 21.13
C GLY A 340 33.71 22.35 21.95
N SER A 341 33.11 21.20 21.57
CA SER A 341 33.35 19.90 22.24
C SER A 341 34.13 18.94 21.31
N GLU A 342 35.14 18.26 21.86
CA GLU A 342 35.80 17.15 21.18
C GLU A 342 34.99 15.85 21.29
N ALA A 343 34.04 15.75 22.23
CA ALA A 343 33.18 14.61 22.40
C ALA A 343 32.12 14.53 21.30
N VAL A 344 31.97 13.36 20.68
CA VAL A 344 30.84 13.09 19.79
C VAL A 344 29.59 12.99 20.65
N ALA A 345 28.58 13.84 20.40
CA ALA A 345 27.31 13.73 21.09
C ALA A 345 26.65 12.39 20.76
N ALA A 346 26.21 11.68 21.78
CA ALA A 346 25.34 10.52 21.56
C ALA A 346 23.97 11.03 21.09
N GLY A 347 23.64 10.82 19.80
CA GLY A 347 22.35 11.27 19.26
C GLY A 347 22.48 11.88 17.87
N ALA A 348 21.43 12.58 17.45
CA ALA A 348 21.36 13.27 16.17
C ALA A 348 20.80 14.70 16.32
N GLU A 349 21.24 15.61 15.48
CA GLU A 349 20.55 16.88 15.25
C GLU A 349 19.64 16.72 14.02
N VAL A 350 18.39 17.14 14.16
CA VAL A 350 17.38 17.06 13.11
C VAL A 350 16.84 18.46 12.83
N ASP A 351 17.10 18.96 11.63
CA ASP A 351 16.61 20.27 11.20
C ASP A 351 15.27 20.10 10.46
N VAL A 352 14.30 20.88 10.87
CA VAL A 352 12.89 20.76 10.48
C VAL A 352 12.35 22.14 10.10
N LEU A 353 11.65 22.22 8.96
CA LEU A 353 10.94 23.42 8.54
C LEU A 353 9.44 23.27 8.86
N ASP A 354 8.88 24.19 9.64
CA ASP A 354 7.43 24.37 9.68
C ASP A 354 7.01 25.10 8.39
N VAL A 355 6.35 24.36 7.48
CA VAL A 355 5.98 24.87 6.15
C VAL A 355 4.89 25.94 6.20
N ARG A 356 4.16 26.05 7.32
CA ARG A 356 3.10 27.06 7.51
C ARG A 356 3.66 28.42 7.89
N THR A 357 4.75 28.44 8.68
CA THR A 357 5.38 29.66 9.18
C THR A 357 6.69 29.99 8.47
N HIS A 358 7.21 29.06 7.66
CA HIS A 358 8.54 29.12 7.05
C HIS A 358 9.68 29.32 8.08
N THR A 359 9.51 28.79 9.30
CA THR A 359 10.51 28.83 10.35
C THR A 359 11.16 27.48 10.56
N ALA A 360 12.48 27.47 10.77
CA ALA A 360 13.21 26.25 11.04
C ALA A 360 13.47 26.05 12.53
N VAL A 361 13.34 24.80 12.97
CA VAL A 361 13.60 24.34 14.34
C VAL A 361 14.59 23.19 14.28
N ARG A 362 15.54 23.15 15.21
CA ARG A 362 16.45 22.02 15.40
C ARG A 362 16.00 21.17 16.57
N PHE A 363 15.83 19.86 16.33
CA PHE A 363 15.68 18.90 17.40
C PHE A 363 17.03 18.24 17.69
N ARG A 364 17.38 18.15 18.97
CA ARG A 364 18.43 17.27 19.46
C ARG A 364 17.78 16.03 20.01
N ALA A 365 17.88 14.94 19.26
CA ALA A 365 17.28 13.66 19.59
C ALA A 365 18.35 12.66 20.01
N ARG A 366 18.12 11.91 21.09
CA ARG A 366 19.02 10.80 21.44
C ARG A 366 18.96 9.69 20.40
N HIS A 367 17.78 9.46 19.83
CA HIS A 367 17.52 8.49 18.77
C HIS A 367 16.54 9.04 17.74
N VAL A 368 16.69 8.60 16.51
CA VAL A 368 15.78 8.94 15.41
C VAL A 368 15.23 7.64 14.80
N ILE A 369 13.92 7.58 14.61
CA ILE A 369 13.26 6.59 13.75
C ILE A 369 12.90 7.32 12.45
N CYS A 370 13.66 7.03 11.38
CA CYS A 370 13.42 7.57 10.05
C CYS A 370 12.39 6.70 9.34
N ALA A 371 11.12 7.12 9.38
CA ALA A 371 9.98 6.46 8.74
C ALA A 371 9.62 7.14 7.41
N LEU A 372 10.58 7.80 6.79
CA LEU A 372 10.44 8.44 5.49
C LEU A 372 10.64 7.43 4.35
N PRO A 373 10.00 7.62 3.18
CA PRO A 373 10.24 6.81 1.99
C PRO A 373 11.73 6.79 1.61
N ARG A 374 12.22 5.65 1.15
CA ARG A 374 13.67 5.44 0.90
C ARG A 374 14.27 6.42 -0.11
N PHE A 375 13.49 6.86 -1.10
CA PHE A 375 13.99 7.83 -2.08
C PHE A 375 14.31 9.21 -1.47
N THR A 376 13.79 9.54 -0.28
CA THR A 376 14.09 10.81 0.40
C THR A 376 15.33 10.74 1.28
N VAL A 377 15.70 9.56 1.76
CA VAL A 377 16.78 9.36 2.75
C VAL A 377 18.12 9.96 2.32
N PRO A 378 18.60 9.83 1.06
CA PRO A 378 19.85 10.45 0.62
C PRO A 378 19.84 11.98 0.66
N TYR A 379 18.64 12.59 0.67
CA TYR A 379 18.48 14.05 0.75
C TYR A 379 18.37 14.58 2.18
N VAL A 380 18.09 13.71 3.15
CA VAL A 380 17.86 14.14 4.53
C VAL A 380 18.88 13.59 5.54
N VAL A 381 19.46 12.42 5.32
CA VAL A 381 20.41 11.81 6.27
C VAL A 381 21.84 12.08 5.84
N GLU A 382 22.53 12.94 6.58
CA GLU A 382 23.91 13.35 6.30
C GLU A 382 24.88 12.18 6.44
N GLY A 383 25.75 12.03 5.44
CA GLY A 383 26.74 10.94 5.40
C GLY A 383 26.15 9.56 5.07
N TYR A 384 24.87 9.50 4.72
CA TYR A 384 24.24 8.26 4.28
C TYR A 384 24.55 8.01 2.80
N ASP A 385 25.69 7.39 2.54
CA ASP A 385 26.14 6.99 1.20
C ASP A 385 26.17 5.46 1.14
N ARG A 386 24.98 4.86 0.90
CA ARG A 386 24.87 3.41 0.70
C ARG A 386 24.59 3.11 -0.77
N PRO A 387 25.46 2.33 -1.44
CA PRO A 387 25.25 1.89 -2.82
C PRO A 387 23.92 1.16 -2.98
N GLY A 388 23.28 1.33 -4.15
CA GLY A 388 22.05 0.63 -4.54
C GLY A 388 20.76 1.40 -4.23
N SER A 389 20.84 2.69 -3.88
CA SER A 389 19.63 3.52 -3.74
C SER A 389 18.83 3.63 -5.03
N GLU A 390 19.48 3.47 -6.19
CA GLU A 390 18.86 3.43 -7.52
C GLU A 390 18.01 2.19 -7.77
N GLU A 391 18.20 1.12 -7.01
CA GLU A 391 17.37 -0.09 -7.07
C GLU A 391 15.95 0.14 -6.51
N PHE A 392 15.77 1.17 -5.67
CA PHE A 392 14.47 1.52 -5.10
C PHE A 392 13.65 2.34 -6.10
N THR A 393 12.88 1.67 -6.93
CA THR A 393 12.01 2.29 -7.92
C THR A 393 10.55 2.28 -7.47
N TYR A 394 9.76 3.27 -7.91
CA TYR A 394 8.41 3.49 -7.42
C TYR A 394 7.43 3.66 -8.56
N SER A 395 6.28 3.01 -8.45
CA SER A 395 5.16 3.20 -9.36
C SER A 395 4.36 4.44 -8.96
N PRO A 396 4.10 5.38 -9.88
CA PRO A 396 3.16 6.46 -9.63
C PRO A 396 1.72 5.98 -9.79
N TRP A 397 0.79 6.58 -9.04
CA TRP A 397 -0.63 6.24 -9.07
C TRP A 397 -1.48 7.49 -9.14
N MET A 398 -2.59 7.40 -9.86
CA MET A 398 -3.70 8.32 -9.77
C MET A 398 -4.86 7.61 -9.05
N VAL A 399 -5.40 8.26 -8.03
CA VAL A 399 -6.60 7.83 -7.30
C VAL A 399 -7.63 8.93 -7.38
N ALA A 400 -8.87 8.60 -7.73
CA ALA A 400 -9.92 9.61 -7.80
C ALA A 400 -11.15 9.19 -7.00
N ASN A 401 -11.74 10.16 -6.29
CA ASN A 401 -12.97 9.97 -5.56
C ASN A 401 -14.11 10.69 -6.31
N LEU A 402 -15.01 9.90 -6.87
CA LEU A 402 -16.16 10.37 -7.65
C LEU A 402 -17.40 10.38 -6.75
N THR A 403 -17.96 11.56 -6.48
CA THR A 403 -19.27 11.66 -5.83
C THR A 403 -20.35 11.44 -6.89
N VAL A 404 -21.21 10.45 -6.64
CA VAL A 404 -22.26 10.04 -7.56
C VAL A 404 -23.64 10.17 -6.92
N ARG A 405 -24.66 10.46 -7.73
CA ARG A 405 -26.07 10.57 -7.28
C ARG A 405 -26.61 9.27 -6.72
N ARG A 406 -26.10 8.13 -7.19
CA ARG A 406 -26.32 6.77 -6.72
C ARG A 406 -25.18 5.87 -7.20
N PRO A 407 -24.89 4.75 -6.52
CA PRO A 407 -23.96 3.75 -7.07
C PRO A 407 -24.48 3.21 -8.41
N PRO A 408 -23.61 2.77 -9.31
CA PRO A 408 -24.02 1.99 -10.48
C PRO A 408 -24.82 0.75 -10.06
N GLN A 409 -25.77 0.33 -10.93
CA GLN A 409 -26.66 -0.78 -10.62
C GLN A 409 -25.87 -2.08 -10.37
N GLY A 410 -26.23 -2.78 -9.30
CA GLY A 410 -25.63 -4.05 -8.93
C GLY A 410 -24.14 -3.96 -8.56
N ALA A 411 -23.64 -2.76 -8.20
CA ALA A 411 -22.25 -2.59 -7.80
C ALA A 411 -21.90 -3.50 -6.61
N ALA A 412 -20.76 -4.20 -6.72
CA ALA A 412 -20.09 -4.85 -5.62
C ALA A 412 -19.27 -3.82 -4.82
N TRP A 413 -18.60 -4.26 -3.77
CA TRP A 413 -17.61 -3.43 -3.11
C TRP A 413 -16.48 -3.09 -4.08
N ASP A 414 -15.88 -4.07 -4.74
CA ASP A 414 -14.85 -3.90 -5.77
C ASP A 414 -15.42 -4.22 -7.17
N ASN A 415 -15.15 -3.35 -8.15
CA ASN A 415 -15.71 -3.40 -9.49
C ASN A 415 -14.61 -3.22 -10.53
N VAL A 416 -14.14 -4.30 -11.10
CA VAL A 416 -12.97 -4.37 -11.97
C VAL A 416 -13.38 -4.32 -13.45
N LEU A 417 -12.58 -3.65 -14.27
CA LEU A 417 -12.77 -3.55 -15.73
C LEU A 417 -11.70 -4.35 -16.45
N HIS A 418 -12.07 -5.48 -17.08
CA HIS A 418 -11.11 -6.41 -17.70
C HIS A 418 -10.23 -5.77 -18.78
N HIS A 419 -10.79 -4.88 -19.60
CA HIS A 419 -10.07 -4.26 -20.71
C HIS A 419 -9.40 -2.92 -20.34
N SER A 420 -9.51 -2.51 -19.07
CA SER A 420 -8.93 -1.26 -18.59
C SER A 420 -7.49 -1.44 -18.08
N ARG A 421 -6.74 -0.36 -18.15
CA ARG A 421 -5.46 -0.21 -17.43
C ARG A 421 -5.68 0.14 -15.95
N SER A 422 -6.87 0.63 -15.60
CA SER A 422 -7.26 0.87 -14.21
C SER A 422 -7.49 -0.46 -13.46
N LEU A 423 -7.62 -0.33 -12.15
CA LEU A 423 -8.13 -1.42 -11.30
C LEU A 423 -9.66 -1.35 -11.15
N GLY A 424 -10.31 -0.39 -11.84
CA GLY A 424 -11.72 -0.12 -11.64
C GLY A 424 -11.95 0.77 -10.42
N TYR A 425 -12.98 0.47 -9.62
CA TYR A 425 -13.37 1.29 -8.49
C TYR A 425 -13.95 0.48 -7.34
N VAL A 426 -13.76 1.00 -6.12
CA VAL A 426 -14.46 0.51 -4.93
C VAL A 426 -15.58 1.48 -4.54
N VAL A 427 -16.63 0.95 -3.91
CA VAL A 427 -17.78 1.73 -3.44
C VAL A 427 -17.60 2.05 -1.96
N ALA A 428 -17.24 3.29 -1.64
CA ALA A 428 -16.95 3.69 -0.26
C ALA A 428 -18.16 3.51 0.70
N THR A 429 -19.38 3.62 0.18
CA THR A 429 -20.60 3.44 0.99
C THR A 429 -21.09 1.98 1.09
N HIS A 430 -20.35 1.02 0.53
CA HIS A 430 -20.76 -0.40 0.50
C HIS A 430 -21.06 -0.97 1.90
N GLN A 431 -20.23 -0.63 2.89
CA GLN A 431 -20.37 -1.05 4.28
C GLN A 431 -21.39 -0.21 5.07
N SER A 432 -22.04 0.77 4.44
CA SER A 432 -23.02 1.60 5.14
C SER A 432 -24.34 0.84 5.34
N LEU A 433 -24.93 0.97 6.52
CA LEU A 433 -26.24 0.37 6.86
C LEU A 433 -27.43 1.15 6.26
N ARG A 434 -27.25 1.82 5.12
CA ARG A 434 -28.33 2.58 4.47
C ARG A 434 -29.34 1.64 3.85
N VAL A 435 -30.62 1.81 4.20
CA VAL A 435 -31.71 0.99 3.69
C VAL A 435 -32.20 1.45 2.30
N ALA A 436 -32.02 2.73 1.97
CA ALA A 436 -32.47 3.31 0.71
C ALA A 436 -31.28 3.70 -0.18
N PRO A 437 -31.39 3.51 -1.51
CA PRO A 437 -30.42 4.04 -2.45
C PRO A 437 -30.27 5.55 -2.27
N GLY A 438 -29.03 6.05 -2.31
CA GLY A 438 -28.72 7.47 -2.19
C GLY A 438 -27.35 7.79 -2.78
N PRO A 439 -26.87 9.04 -2.63
CA PRO A 439 -25.55 9.42 -3.07
C PRO A 439 -24.46 8.52 -2.51
N SER A 440 -23.40 8.31 -3.28
CA SER A 440 -22.24 7.47 -2.90
C SER A 440 -20.93 8.13 -3.35
N VAL A 441 -19.82 7.53 -2.95
CA VAL A 441 -18.49 7.86 -3.46
C VAL A 441 -17.88 6.60 -4.06
N LEU A 442 -17.38 6.71 -5.28
CA LEU A 442 -16.62 5.67 -5.95
C LEU A 442 -15.15 6.07 -5.92
N THR A 443 -14.29 5.21 -5.39
CA THR A 443 -12.85 5.43 -5.40
C THR A 443 -12.23 4.66 -6.55
N TYR A 444 -11.77 5.37 -7.57
CA TYR A 444 -11.17 4.83 -8.79
C TYR A 444 -9.65 4.78 -8.64
N TYR A 445 -9.03 3.68 -9.11
CA TYR A 445 -7.60 3.44 -8.98
C TYR A 445 -6.94 3.21 -10.33
N LEU A 446 -5.88 3.98 -10.62
CA LEU A 446 -5.09 3.83 -11.84
C LEU A 446 -3.59 3.80 -11.51
N PRO A 447 -2.96 2.60 -11.43
CA PRO A 447 -1.52 2.48 -11.40
C PRO A 447 -0.92 2.84 -12.76
N LEU A 448 0.11 3.68 -12.77
CA LEU A 448 0.83 4.04 -13.98
C LEU A 448 2.02 3.10 -14.15
N THR A 449 1.77 1.98 -14.83
CA THR A 449 2.68 0.84 -14.94
C THR A 449 3.64 0.92 -16.12
N ASP A 450 3.94 2.12 -16.62
CA ASP A 450 4.87 2.31 -17.73
C ASP A 450 6.27 1.76 -17.38
N PRO A 451 7.04 1.31 -18.37
CA PRO A 451 8.40 0.80 -18.17
C PRO A 451 9.34 1.82 -17.51
N ASP A 452 9.20 3.12 -17.83
CA ASP A 452 9.91 4.22 -17.16
C ASP A 452 8.96 4.93 -16.16
N PRO A 453 9.09 4.64 -14.85
CA PRO A 453 8.26 5.28 -13.82
C PRO A 453 8.48 6.80 -13.73
N ALA A 454 9.67 7.29 -14.09
CA ALA A 454 9.95 8.73 -14.07
C ALA A 454 9.20 9.45 -15.21
N ALA A 455 9.15 8.86 -16.41
CA ALA A 455 8.35 9.39 -17.51
C ALA A 455 6.85 9.33 -17.17
N ALA A 456 6.37 8.23 -16.60
CA ALA A 456 4.99 8.10 -16.14
C ALA A 456 4.62 9.20 -15.14
N ARG A 457 5.49 9.47 -14.16
CA ARG A 457 5.30 10.54 -13.16
C ARG A 457 5.26 11.92 -13.80
N ARG A 458 6.17 12.24 -14.74
CA ARG A 458 6.14 13.52 -15.45
C ARG A 458 4.83 13.72 -16.20
N ARG A 459 4.36 12.69 -16.92
CA ARG A 459 3.07 12.73 -17.63
C ARG A 459 1.91 12.92 -16.65
N MET A 460 1.90 12.17 -15.54
CA MET A 460 0.88 12.28 -14.49
C MET A 460 0.75 13.71 -13.97
N LEU A 461 1.88 14.34 -13.63
CA LEU A 461 1.90 15.71 -13.09
C LEU A 461 1.59 16.78 -14.14
N ALA A 462 1.78 16.49 -15.42
CA ALA A 462 1.46 17.40 -16.53
C ALA A 462 -0.01 17.32 -16.97
N THR A 463 -0.76 16.31 -16.53
CA THR A 463 -2.16 16.12 -16.90
C THR A 463 -3.07 16.99 -16.03
N SER A 464 -3.91 17.81 -16.67
CA SER A 464 -4.87 18.68 -16.00
C SER A 464 -6.01 17.90 -15.34
N TRP A 465 -6.77 18.56 -14.47
CA TRP A 465 -7.97 17.96 -13.87
C TRP A 465 -8.97 17.50 -14.93
N ASP A 466 -9.26 18.35 -15.95
CA ASP A 466 -10.16 17.98 -17.05
C ASP A 466 -9.67 16.73 -17.79
N GLY A 467 -8.35 16.64 -18.02
CA GLY A 467 -7.74 15.47 -18.65
C GLY A 467 -7.92 14.19 -17.83
N TRP A 468 -7.78 14.27 -16.50
CA TRP A 468 -8.02 13.14 -15.62
C TRP A 468 -9.49 12.78 -15.54
N ALA A 469 -10.38 13.76 -15.35
CA ALA A 469 -11.84 13.55 -15.30
C ALA A 469 -12.34 12.88 -16.58
N ALA A 470 -11.93 13.38 -17.75
CA ALA A 470 -12.28 12.78 -19.04
C ALA A 470 -11.76 11.35 -19.18
N THR A 471 -10.52 11.08 -18.75
CA THR A 471 -9.93 9.73 -18.78
C THR A 471 -10.74 8.76 -17.92
N ILE A 472 -11.09 9.15 -16.69
CA ILE A 472 -11.85 8.31 -15.76
C ILE A 472 -13.24 8.01 -16.29
N LEU A 473 -13.97 9.04 -16.75
CA LEU A 473 -15.34 8.87 -17.22
C LEU A 473 -15.39 8.03 -18.50
N ALA A 474 -14.46 8.24 -19.45
CA ALA A 474 -14.36 7.42 -20.64
C ALA A 474 -14.06 5.94 -20.34
N ASP A 475 -13.21 5.66 -19.34
CA ASP A 475 -12.91 4.29 -18.90
C ASP A 475 -14.15 3.64 -18.27
N LEU A 476 -14.84 4.34 -17.39
CA LEU A 476 -16.04 3.83 -16.71
C LEU A 476 -17.25 3.70 -17.64
N ALA A 477 -17.38 4.54 -18.68
CA ALA A 477 -18.51 4.53 -19.61
C ALA A 477 -18.66 3.19 -20.35
N GLY A 478 -17.56 2.46 -20.57
CA GLY A 478 -17.61 1.13 -21.18
C GLY A 478 -18.47 0.12 -20.40
N ALA A 479 -18.45 0.22 -19.06
CA ALA A 479 -19.22 -0.66 -18.18
C ALA A 479 -20.49 0.02 -17.62
N HIS A 480 -20.53 1.35 -17.65
CA HIS A 480 -21.62 2.19 -17.11
C HIS A 480 -21.94 3.33 -18.09
N PRO A 481 -22.75 3.07 -19.12
CA PRO A 481 -23.07 4.10 -20.15
C PRO A 481 -23.72 5.36 -19.57
N ASP A 482 -24.31 5.30 -18.37
CA ASP A 482 -24.95 6.42 -17.67
C ASP A 482 -24.02 7.16 -16.70
N ILE A 483 -22.72 6.81 -16.61
CA ILE A 483 -21.81 7.32 -15.57
C ILE A 483 -21.69 8.83 -15.56
N GLU A 484 -21.63 9.47 -16.73
CA GLU A 484 -21.54 10.93 -16.84
C GLU A 484 -22.72 11.63 -16.18
N SER A 485 -23.93 11.06 -16.29
CA SER A 485 -25.14 11.60 -15.65
C SER A 485 -25.19 11.37 -14.14
N LEU A 486 -24.44 10.39 -13.63
CA LEU A 486 -24.38 10.05 -12.20
C LEU A 486 -23.35 10.87 -11.45
N VAL A 487 -22.22 11.19 -12.07
CA VAL A 487 -21.11 11.88 -11.42
C VAL A 487 -21.45 13.37 -11.24
N THR A 488 -21.18 13.90 -10.05
CA THR A 488 -21.38 15.32 -9.71
C THR A 488 -20.08 16.01 -9.31
N HIS A 489 -19.10 15.24 -8.83
CA HIS A 489 -17.83 15.78 -8.37
C HIS A 489 -16.72 14.75 -8.50
N VAL A 490 -15.50 15.18 -8.87
CA VAL A 490 -14.32 14.33 -9.04
C VAL A 490 -13.12 15.00 -8.39
N ASP A 491 -12.66 14.45 -7.27
CA ASP A 491 -11.38 14.83 -6.68
C ASP A 491 -10.29 13.84 -7.09
N VAL A 492 -9.15 14.34 -7.56
CA VAL A 492 -8.03 13.54 -8.07
C VAL A 492 -6.81 13.70 -7.17
N MET A 493 -6.29 12.59 -6.67
CA MET A 493 -5.04 12.51 -5.91
C MET A 493 -3.93 11.94 -6.79
N LEU A 494 -2.79 12.62 -6.84
CA LEU A 494 -1.61 12.19 -7.61
C LEU A 494 -0.50 11.73 -6.66
N TRP A 495 -0.20 10.44 -6.69
CA TRP A 495 0.87 9.82 -5.89
C TRP A 495 2.11 9.60 -6.75
N GLY A 496 3.11 10.50 -6.67
CA GLY A 496 4.32 10.43 -7.50
C GLY A 496 5.20 9.21 -7.23
N HIS A 497 5.21 8.72 -6.00
CA HIS A 497 6.00 7.57 -5.54
C HIS A 497 5.13 6.70 -4.64
N ALA A 498 4.02 6.19 -5.19
CA ALA A 498 2.99 5.51 -4.41
C ALA A 498 3.47 4.20 -3.80
N MET A 499 4.07 3.33 -4.62
CA MET A 499 4.41 1.97 -4.21
C MET A 499 5.81 1.59 -4.71
N ILE A 500 6.61 1.01 -3.80
CA ILE A 500 7.89 0.37 -4.16
C ILE A 500 7.62 -0.79 -5.12
N ARG A 501 8.46 -0.91 -6.15
CA ARG A 501 8.32 -1.93 -7.19
C ARG A 501 9.18 -3.15 -6.86
N PRO A 502 8.60 -4.32 -6.60
CA PRO A 502 9.33 -5.58 -6.42
C PRO A 502 9.74 -6.16 -7.80
N VAL A 503 10.65 -5.47 -8.48
CA VAL A 503 11.17 -5.94 -9.78
C VAL A 503 12.11 -7.14 -9.59
N PRO A 504 12.34 -7.95 -10.65
CA PRO A 504 13.26 -9.09 -10.56
C PRO A 504 14.64 -8.71 -9.99
N GLY A 505 15.07 -9.48 -8.99
CA GLY A 505 16.34 -9.30 -8.28
C GLY A 505 16.30 -8.34 -7.09
N PHE A 506 15.23 -7.58 -6.90
CA PHE A 506 15.18 -6.55 -5.86
C PHE A 506 14.86 -7.11 -4.46
N ILE A 507 13.95 -8.08 -4.35
CA ILE A 507 13.48 -8.61 -3.03
C ILE A 507 14.65 -9.18 -2.22
N HIS A 508 15.58 -9.86 -2.86
CA HIS A 508 16.74 -10.45 -2.18
C HIS A 508 18.05 -9.66 -2.43
N SER A 509 17.96 -8.42 -2.92
CA SER A 509 19.15 -7.59 -3.18
C SER A 509 19.87 -7.19 -1.89
N ASP A 510 21.17 -6.99 -2.00
CA ASP A 510 21.98 -6.47 -0.90
C ASP A 510 21.61 -5.02 -0.54
N ALA A 511 21.23 -4.22 -1.54
CA ALA A 511 20.79 -2.85 -1.32
C ALA A 511 19.57 -2.79 -0.39
N ARG A 512 18.55 -3.62 -0.65
CA ARG A 512 17.37 -3.68 0.21
C ARG A 512 17.71 -4.15 1.62
N ARG A 513 18.53 -5.20 1.76
CA ARG A 513 18.94 -5.71 3.10
C ARG A 513 19.68 -4.65 3.89
N ARG A 514 20.70 -4.03 3.30
CA ARG A 514 21.50 -2.96 3.95
C ARG A 514 20.66 -1.72 4.28
N ALA A 515 19.60 -1.43 3.52
CA ALA A 515 18.73 -0.30 3.80
C ALA A 515 18.01 -0.39 5.15
N ALA A 516 17.80 -1.60 5.67
CA ALA A 516 17.16 -1.84 6.96
C ALA A 516 18.12 -1.71 8.17
N GLU A 517 19.43 -1.70 7.92
CA GLU A 517 20.44 -1.61 8.98
C GLU A 517 20.46 -0.20 9.60
N PRO A 518 20.64 -0.07 10.93
CA PRO A 518 20.81 1.22 11.58
C PRO A 518 21.99 2.03 11.02
N PHE A 519 21.90 3.35 11.14
CA PHE A 519 22.99 4.27 10.81
C PHE A 519 23.26 5.20 12.00
N GLY A 520 24.19 4.81 12.86
CA GLY A 520 24.42 5.48 14.12
C GLY A 520 23.15 5.46 15.01
N PRO A 521 22.67 6.65 15.47
CA PRO A 521 21.45 6.75 16.28
C PRO A 521 20.17 6.66 15.45
N VAL A 522 20.25 6.52 14.12
CA VAL A 522 19.11 6.49 13.20
C VAL A 522 18.72 5.05 12.89
N ARG A 523 17.46 4.72 13.12
CA ARG A 523 16.80 3.47 12.69
C ARG A 523 15.86 3.78 11.54
N PHE A 524 15.75 2.86 10.60
CA PHE A 524 14.85 3.01 9.46
C PHE A 524 13.60 2.15 9.63
N ALA A 525 12.45 2.73 9.30
CA ALA A 525 11.14 2.08 9.39
C ALA A 525 10.28 2.49 8.20
N HIS A 526 10.09 1.62 7.23
CA HIS A 526 9.22 1.82 6.07
C HIS A 526 8.95 0.48 5.38
N SER A 527 7.80 0.33 4.71
CA SER A 527 7.49 -0.86 3.89
C SER A 527 8.49 -1.08 2.76
N ASP A 528 9.16 -0.03 2.26
CA ASP A 528 10.24 -0.11 1.27
C ASP A 528 11.36 -1.07 1.69
N LEU A 529 11.58 -1.24 2.99
CA LEU A 529 12.60 -2.12 3.54
C LEU A 529 12.30 -3.61 3.30
N SER A 530 11.04 -3.95 3.07
CA SER A 530 10.60 -5.26 2.59
C SER A 530 10.54 -5.33 1.05
N GLY A 531 10.51 -4.17 0.37
CA GLY A 531 10.26 -4.09 -1.07
C GLY A 531 8.80 -4.32 -1.45
N LEU A 532 7.88 -4.27 -0.49
CA LEU A 532 6.45 -4.52 -0.63
C LEU A 532 5.67 -3.40 0.05
N SER A 533 4.82 -2.68 -0.69
CA SER A 533 4.04 -1.55 -0.14
C SER A 533 2.77 -2.01 0.55
N LEU A 534 2.89 -2.88 1.55
CA LEU A 534 1.79 -3.45 2.31
C LEU A 534 1.69 -2.83 3.71
N PHE A 535 0.48 -2.80 4.26
CA PHE A 535 0.23 -2.29 5.61
C PHE A 535 1.02 -3.06 6.66
N GLU A 536 0.99 -4.37 6.59
CA GLU A 536 1.64 -5.30 7.51
C GLU A 536 3.16 -5.08 7.54
N GLU A 537 3.75 -4.83 6.37
CA GLU A 537 5.19 -4.55 6.25
C GLU A 537 5.56 -3.20 6.87
N ALA A 538 4.73 -2.18 6.63
CA ALA A 538 4.94 -0.86 7.21
C ALA A 538 4.85 -0.91 8.74
N GLN A 539 3.81 -1.56 9.28
CA GLN A 539 3.62 -1.74 10.71
C GLN A 539 4.78 -2.54 11.34
N TYR A 540 5.15 -3.66 10.71
CA TYR A 540 6.26 -4.50 11.14
C TYR A 540 7.56 -3.70 11.31
N HIS A 541 7.96 -2.94 10.28
CA HIS A 541 9.19 -2.14 10.36
C HIS A 541 9.10 -1.02 11.39
N GLY A 542 7.92 -0.43 11.59
CA GLY A 542 7.70 0.55 12.66
C GLY A 542 7.87 -0.04 14.05
N VAL A 543 7.19 -1.15 14.31
CA VAL A 543 7.27 -1.88 15.59
C VAL A 543 8.69 -2.37 15.84
N ARG A 544 9.34 -2.99 14.84
CA ARG A 544 10.72 -3.45 14.93
C ARG A 544 11.68 -2.34 15.35
N ALA A 545 11.60 -1.18 14.67
CA ALA A 545 12.48 -0.05 14.99
C ALA A 545 12.26 0.47 16.41
N ALA A 546 11.02 0.50 16.88
CA ALA A 546 10.69 0.88 18.26
C ALA A 546 11.17 -0.15 19.27
N GLU A 547 10.97 -1.45 19.03
CA GLU A 547 11.43 -2.51 19.94
C GLU A 547 12.94 -2.60 20.02
N ASP A 548 13.65 -2.42 18.90
CA ASP A 548 15.12 -2.34 18.88
C ASP A 548 15.63 -1.18 19.71
N LEU A 549 14.95 -0.05 19.66
CA LEU A 549 15.25 1.10 20.48
C LEU A 549 15.00 0.83 21.97
N LEU A 550 13.84 0.29 22.32
CA LEU A 550 13.47 -0.03 23.70
C LEU A 550 14.47 -1.00 24.33
N ARG A 551 14.91 -2.04 23.57
CA ARG A 551 15.97 -2.97 24.00
C ARG A 551 17.29 -2.25 24.28
N GLN A 552 17.72 -1.37 23.38
CA GLN A 552 18.96 -0.61 23.54
C GLN A 552 18.91 0.29 24.78
N LEU A 553 17.74 0.87 25.09
CA LEU A 553 17.55 1.71 26.25
C LEU A 553 17.36 0.94 27.58
N GLY A 554 17.26 -0.40 27.52
CA GLY A 554 16.89 -1.21 28.68
C GLY A 554 15.48 -0.91 29.21
N HIS A 555 14.61 -0.35 28.36
CA HIS A 555 13.23 -0.01 28.72
C HIS A 555 12.37 -1.28 28.65
N PRO A 556 11.60 -1.63 29.70
CA PRO A 556 10.77 -2.82 29.68
C PRO A 556 9.63 -2.68 28.67
N PHE A 557 9.36 -3.73 27.90
CA PHE A 557 8.24 -3.81 26.98
C PHE A 557 7.82 -5.25 26.70
N HIS A 558 6.60 -5.44 26.28
CA HIS A 558 6.12 -6.70 25.69
C HIS A 558 6.34 -6.65 24.19
N SER A 559 6.91 -7.71 23.57
CA SER A 559 7.12 -7.71 22.11
C SER A 559 5.80 -7.97 21.39
N SER A 560 5.49 -7.12 20.40
CA SER A 560 4.38 -7.32 19.46
C SER A 560 4.81 -8.18 18.26
N LEU A 561 6.12 -8.46 18.12
CA LEU A 561 6.66 -9.33 17.09
C LEU A 561 6.73 -10.77 17.62
N GLY A 562 6.40 -11.72 16.76
CA GLY A 562 6.37 -13.14 17.14
C GLY A 562 7.74 -13.68 17.59
N PRO A 563 7.78 -14.89 18.16
CA PRO A 563 9.00 -15.48 18.74
C PRO A 563 10.15 -15.69 17.74
N ALA A 564 9.88 -15.77 16.45
CA ALA A 564 10.90 -15.96 15.41
C ALA A 564 11.87 -14.77 15.24
N GLU A 565 11.58 -13.61 15.82
CA GLU A 565 12.42 -12.41 15.74
C GLU A 565 13.29 -12.16 16.99
N ARG A 566 13.28 -13.07 17.94
CA ARG A 566 14.15 -13.04 19.10
C ARG A 566 15.49 -13.72 18.86
N LEU A 567 15.70 -14.21 17.64
CA LEU A 567 16.93 -14.82 17.16
C LEU A 567 17.62 -13.93 16.13
#